data_b0b0b74cc2b716fa55e691bf92360bf6
#
_entry.id   b0b0b74cc2b716fa55e691bf92360bf6
#
_cell.length_a   1.000
_cell.length_b   1.000
_cell.length_c   1.000
_cell.angle_alpha   90.00
_cell.angle_beta   90.00
_cell.angle_gamma   90.00
#
_symmetry.space_group_name_H-M   'P 1'
#
loop_
_entity.id
_entity.type
_entity.pdbx_description
1 polymer ?
#
loop_
_entity_poly.entity_id
_entity_poly.type
_entity_poly.pdbx_seq_one_letter_code
_entity_poly.pdbx_strand_id
1 'polypeptide(L)'
;MNSLLYSLIQNSNKARRSSYPSRRHFLLGAAGAMIASAGTSAFASVIAPSRDQDNSPRRGLPLKIETIELIELYGRYTEEAGINGQQQVNPLDVYDDLRPQPYQDKPSGSKEVHTSAVYLRIRTSGGIEGLYGPIEKSAAVVVQQDLRPFLLGKDALAGEALWDEMYRSNRHSRDGLFMMAISAVDNTLWDIRGRYYQVPVYRLLGGPTRSSVEMYASCLGFSLEPEAVRTRALALKREGFRYQKWFMGYGPGSGPEGMQKNVELVRILRETLGEDTEIMFDAYSGWDQDYALEWAHQVEKYRPHWIEEATHPEKIESFAAMRRSTTIPIASGEHFYGRWEVERYLQAGALSVVQADPEWCGGTSELLRIGTVASLHDIPVIPHGHSLHAAVHIISSQSPMTFPLGEYLVNKMQHYYHFESNPLIVDKAHIALPTGPGFNIQLDPGKIESQTIFAKE
;
A
#
# COMPACT_ATOMS: atom_id res chain seq x y z
N MET A 1 -17.87 -23.93 -45.01
CA MET A 1 -17.19 -22.64 -45.27
C MET A 1 -16.17 -22.36 -44.16
N ASN A 2 -15.32 -23.34 -43.87
CA ASN A 2 -14.30 -23.25 -42.77
C ASN A 2 -13.06 -24.06 -43.14
N SER A 3 -12.43 -23.84 -44.29
CA SER A 3 -11.18 -24.51 -44.65
C SER A 3 -10.22 -23.64 -45.48
N LEU A 4 -10.46 -22.35 -45.61
CA LEU A 4 -9.64 -21.43 -46.43
C LEU A 4 -8.88 -20.36 -45.64
N LEU A 5 -8.99 -20.33 -44.32
CA LEU A 5 -8.28 -19.34 -43.48
C LEU A 5 -7.02 -19.90 -42.78
N TYR A 6 -6.72 -21.20 -42.91
CA TYR A 6 -5.56 -21.82 -42.24
C TYR A 6 -4.32 -21.94 -43.16
N SER A 7 -4.44 -21.63 -44.45
CA SER A 7 -3.29 -21.78 -45.37
C SER A 7 -2.52 -20.50 -45.69
N LEU A 8 -2.95 -19.34 -45.20
CA LEU A 8 -2.30 -18.05 -45.49
C LEU A 8 -1.35 -17.55 -44.40
N ILE A 9 -1.25 -18.25 -43.26
CA ILE A 9 -0.34 -17.86 -42.13
C ILE A 9 0.97 -18.63 -42.14
N GLN A 10 1.13 -19.68 -42.91
CA GLN A 10 2.38 -20.47 -42.92
C GLN A 10 3.43 -20.10 -43.99
N ASN A 11 3.16 -19.12 -44.87
CA ASN A 11 4.08 -18.79 -45.98
C ASN A 11 4.78 -17.42 -45.90
N SER A 12 4.78 -16.73 -44.77
CA SER A 12 5.50 -15.43 -44.61
C SER A 12 6.78 -15.49 -43.77
N ASN A 13 7.27 -16.65 -43.37
CA ASN A 13 8.46 -16.79 -42.51
C ASN A 13 9.70 -17.37 -43.18
N LYS A 14 9.87 -17.16 -44.50
CA LYS A 14 11.13 -17.46 -45.21
C LYS A 14 11.50 -16.31 -46.12
N ALA A 15 12.11 -15.24 -45.58
CA ALA A 15 13.08 -14.35 -46.23
C ALA A 15 13.23 -13.06 -45.42
N ARG A 16 14.24 -12.99 -44.57
CA ARG A 16 15.09 -11.81 -44.31
C ARG A 16 16.06 -12.11 -43.16
N ARG A 17 17.13 -12.81 -43.50
CA ARG A 17 18.38 -12.67 -42.76
C ARG A 17 19.12 -11.50 -43.40
N SER A 18 19.18 -10.38 -42.72
CA SER A 18 20.13 -9.31 -43.02
C SER A 18 21.15 -9.24 -41.89
N SER A 19 22.38 -9.42 -42.27
CA SER A 19 23.63 -9.40 -41.52
C SER A 19 23.86 -8.02 -40.88
N TYR A 20 24.14 -8.00 -39.58
CA TYR A 20 24.80 -6.88 -38.91
C TYR A 20 26.26 -7.25 -38.65
N PRO A 21 27.25 -6.36 -38.95
CA PRO A 21 28.66 -6.65 -38.75
C PRO A 21 29.06 -6.48 -37.28
N SER A 22 29.84 -7.45 -36.78
CA SER A 22 30.49 -7.44 -35.49
C SER A 22 31.56 -6.33 -35.42
N ARG A 23 31.49 -5.44 -34.49
CA ARG A 23 32.62 -4.57 -34.10
C ARG A 23 33.49 -5.28 -33.07
N ARG A 24 34.50 -5.98 -33.52
CA ARG A 24 35.73 -6.27 -32.78
C ARG A 24 36.87 -5.53 -33.49
N HIS A 25 37.78 -5.00 -32.65
CA HIS A 25 39.09 -4.37 -32.88
C HIS A 25 39.15 -2.87 -32.69
N PHE A 26 39.57 -2.51 -31.48
CA PHE A 26 40.60 -1.49 -31.28
C PHE A 26 41.17 -1.63 -29.87
N LEU A 27 42.32 -2.25 -29.75
CA LEU A 27 43.25 -2.13 -28.62
C LEU A 27 44.58 -2.75 -29.03
N LEU A 28 45.54 -1.92 -29.38
CA LEU A 28 46.97 -2.25 -29.36
C LEU A 28 47.76 -0.96 -29.17
N GLY A 29 48.58 -0.92 -28.11
CA GLY A 29 49.76 -0.08 -28.14
C GLY A 29 49.98 0.77 -26.89
N ALA A 30 50.77 0.27 -25.95
CA ALA A 30 51.96 0.95 -25.45
C ALA A 30 52.68 0.06 -24.40
N ALA A 31 53.84 -0.38 -24.77
CA ALA A 31 54.80 -1.05 -23.90
C ALA A 31 55.83 -0.03 -23.35
N GLY A 32 56.42 -0.34 -22.21
CA GLY A 32 57.65 0.34 -21.74
C GLY A 32 57.67 0.55 -20.22
N ALA A 33 58.43 -0.11 -19.45
CA ALA A 33 59.77 -0.21 -19.12
C ALA A 33 59.95 -0.89 -17.73
N MET A 34 60.79 -1.87 -17.66
CA MET A 34 61.29 -2.46 -16.41
C MET A 34 62.28 -1.51 -15.73
N ILE A 35 62.24 -1.53 -14.39
CA ILE A 35 63.44 -1.33 -13.55
C ILE A 35 63.41 -2.35 -12.41
N ALA A 36 64.40 -3.23 -12.38
CA ALA A 36 64.69 -4.17 -11.29
C ALA A 36 65.55 -3.45 -10.24
N SER A 37 65.27 -3.68 -8.96
CA SER A 37 66.24 -3.54 -7.90
C SER A 37 66.04 -4.64 -6.87
N ALA A 38 67.09 -5.43 -6.66
CA ALA A 38 67.20 -6.47 -5.67
C ALA A 38 67.46 -5.86 -4.27
N GLY A 39 66.89 -6.48 -3.24
CA GLY A 39 67.14 -6.11 -1.86
C GLY A 39 66.62 -7.17 -0.87
N THR A 40 67.47 -8.09 -0.55
CA THR A 40 67.65 -8.90 0.71
C THR A 40 66.48 -9.21 1.66
N SER A 41 66.31 -10.49 1.87
CA SER A 41 65.50 -11.21 2.83
C SER A 41 65.71 -10.83 4.28
N ALA A 42 64.60 -10.68 5.00
CA ALA A 42 64.51 -10.89 6.44
C ALA A 42 63.25 -11.70 6.74
N PHE A 43 63.46 -12.95 7.23
CA PHE A 43 62.41 -13.81 7.77
C PHE A 43 61.86 -13.18 9.07
N ALA A 44 60.64 -12.71 9.02
CA ALA A 44 59.82 -12.46 10.20
C ALA A 44 58.63 -13.41 10.11
N SER A 45 58.56 -14.39 10.98
CA SER A 45 57.39 -15.22 11.22
C SER A 45 56.25 -14.37 11.75
N VAL A 46 55.36 -13.98 10.89
CA VAL A 46 54.07 -13.35 11.26
C VAL A 46 53.10 -14.48 11.61
N ILE A 47 52.77 -14.55 12.91
CA ILE A 47 51.64 -15.30 13.45
C ILE A 47 50.40 -14.80 12.67
N ALA A 48 49.81 -15.65 11.89
CA ALA A 48 48.53 -15.34 11.24
C ALA A 48 47.47 -15.12 12.31
N PRO A 49 46.76 -13.98 12.30
CA PRO A 49 45.62 -13.83 13.18
C PRO A 49 44.56 -14.84 12.75
N SER A 50 43.95 -15.50 13.74
CA SER A 50 42.80 -16.35 13.60
C SER A 50 41.76 -15.61 12.70
N ARG A 51 41.35 -16.26 11.61
CA ARG A 51 40.21 -15.79 10.82
C ARG A 51 38.98 -15.84 11.72
N ASP A 52 38.67 -14.73 12.36
CA ASP A 52 37.29 -14.45 12.71
C ASP A 52 36.52 -14.54 11.39
N GLN A 53 35.56 -15.44 11.33
CA GLN A 53 34.64 -15.53 10.20
C GLN A 53 33.85 -14.22 10.21
N ASP A 54 34.30 -13.26 9.43
CA ASP A 54 33.54 -12.07 9.10
C ASP A 54 32.29 -12.53 8.34
N ASN A 55 31.19 -12.67 9.08
CA ASN A 55 29.88 -13.04 8.58
C ASN A 55 29.19 -11.87 7.84
N SER A 56 29.89 -10.78 7.58
CA SER A 56 29.35 -9.70 6.78
C SER A 56 29.11 -10.19 5.35
N PRO A 57 27.92 -9.97 4.78
CA PRO A 57 27.63 -10.39 3.41
C PRO A 57 28.64 -9.72 2.47
N ARG A 58 29.31 -10.54 1.63
CA ARG A 58 30.27 -10.02 0.66
C ARG A 58 29.54 -9.12 -0.32
N ARG A 59 29.75 -7.81 -0.22
CA ARG A 59 29.12 -6.81 -1.09
C ARG A 59 29.37 -7.15 -2.57
N GLY A 60 28.30 -7.20 -3.36
CA GLY A 60 28.36 -7.44 -4.81
C GLY A 60 28.07 -8.86 -5.27
N LEU A 61 27.84 -9.83 -4.38
CA LEU A 61 27.33 -11.15 -4.77
C LEU A 61 25.79 -11.18 -4.71
N PRO A 62 25.14 -11.98 -5.58
CA PRO A 62 23.68 -12.18 -5.54
C PRO A 62 23.23 -12.69 -4.17
N LEU A 63 22.19 -12.05 -3.62
CA LEU A 63 21.57 -12.45 -2.37
C LEU A 63 20.40 -13.39 -2.67
N LYS A 64 20.67 -14.69 -2.81
CA LYS A 64 19.68 -15.66 -3.26
C LYS A 64 18.58 -15.88 -2.23
N ILE A 65 17.34 -15.88 -2.67
CA ILE A 65 16.18 -16.27 -1.87
C ILE A 65 16.25 -17.78 -1.60
N GLU A 66 16.34 -18.17 -0.33
CA GLU A 66 16.42 -19.57 0.09
C GLU A 66 15.10 -20.10 0.59
N THR A 67 14.37 -19.29 1.39
CA THR A 67 13.05 -19.67 1.89
C THR A 67 12.06 -18.52 1.81
N ILE A 68 10.81 -18.86 1.55
CA ILE A 68 9.66 -17.96 1.63
C ILE A 68 8.64 -18.64 2.54
N GLU A 69 8.32 -18.01 3.66
CA GLU A 69 7.44 -18.55 4.69
C GLU A 69 6.32 -17.56 4.97
N LEU A 70 5.11 -18.05 5.00
CA LEU A 70 3.94 -17.31 5.46
C LEU A 70 3.62 -17.77 6.88
N ILE A 71 3.80 -16.90 7.85
CA ILE A 71 3.64 -17.19 9.26
C ILE A 71 2.32 -16.62 9.71
N GLU A 72 1.38 -17.47 10.10
CA GLU A 72 0.16 -17.05 10.74
C GLU A 72 0.33 -17.06 12.25
N LEU A 73 0.17 -15.88 12.85
CA LEU A 73 0.27 -15.64 14.29
C LEU A 73 -1.13 -15.58 14.89
N TYR A 74 -1.27 -16.10 16.11
CA TYR A 74 -2.52 -16.09 16.88
C TYR A 74 -2.28 -15.49 18.26
N GLY A 75 -3.23 -14.69 18.73
CA GLY A 75 -3.17 -14.05 20.02
C GLY A 75 -4.51 -13.45 20.42
N ARG A 76 -4.50 -12.68 21.51
CA ARG A 76 -5.68 -11.99 22.02
C ARG A 76 -5.33 -10.58 22.47
N TYR A 77 -6.29 -9.69 22.32
CA TYR A 77 -6.22 -8.35 22.90
C TYR A 77 -7.57 -7.96 23.52
N THR A 78 -7.54 -6.98 24.39
CA THR A 78 -8.76 -6.39 24.93
C THR A 78 -9.16 -5.21 24.05
N GLU A 79 -10.30 -5.31 23.39
CA GLU A 79 -10.93 -4.19 22.69
C GLU A 79 -11.60 -3.29 23.71
N GLU A 80 -11.27 -2.00 23.68
CA GLU A 80 -11.87 -1.02 24.58
C GLU A 80 -13.35 -0.77 24.25
N ALA A 81 -14.11 -0.36 25.27
CA ALA A 81 -15.50 0.05 25.08
C ALA A 81 -15.59 1.32 24.21
N GLY A 82 -16.63 1.43 23.40
CA GLY A 82 -16.95 2.65 22.66
C GLY A 82 -16.83 2.55 21.15
N ILE A 83 -16.43 1.40 20.60
CA ILE A 83 -16.50 1.15 19.16
C ILE A 83 -17.91 0.65 18.85
N ASN A 84 -18.63 1.38 18.00
CA ASN A 84 -20.04 1.08 17.69
C ASN A 84 -20.22 -0.01 16.66
N GLY A 85 -19.21 -0.26 15.80
CA GLY A 85 -19.32 -1.17 14.68
C GLY A 85 -20.34 -0.70 13.64
N GLN A 86 -20.51 0.62 13.51
CA GLN A 86 -21.39 1.21 12.50
C GLN A 86 -20.96 0.74 11.10
N GLN A 87 -21.90 0.19 10.35
CA GLN A 87 -21.68 -0.19 8.97
C GLN A 87 -21.91 1.02 8.06
N GLN A 88 -21.07 1.18 7.07
CA GLN A 88 -21.22 2.16 5.99
C GLN A 88 -22.09 1.57 4.87
N VAL A 89 -22.53 2.44 3.96
CA VAL A 89 -23.09 2.02 2.69
C VAL A 89 -22.08 1.15 1.92
N ASN A 90 -22.53 0.18 1.18
CA ASN A 90 -21.68 -0.70 0.38
C ASN A 90 -22.43 -1.20 -0.88
N PRO A 91 -21.73 -1.83 -1.84
CA PRO A 91 -22.35 -2.29 -3.10
C PRO A 91 -23.48 -3.31 -2.92
N LEU A 92 -23.55 -4.02 -1.80
CA LEU A 92 -24.61 -5.00 -1.53
C LEU A 92 -25.94 -4.34 -1.10
N ASP A 93 -25.94 -3.05 -0.76
CA ASP A 93 -27.14 -2.35 -0.27
C ASP A 93 -28.25 -2.20 -1.33
N VAL A 94 -27.97 -2.58 -2.58
CA VAL A 94 -28.97 -2.73 -3.63
C VAL A 94 -29.99 -3.85 -3.34
N TYR A 95 -29.63 -4.79 -2.45
CA TYR A 95 -30.49 -5.86 -1.98
C TYR A 95 -31.05 -5.50 -0.61
N ASP A 96 -32.38 -5.44 -0.49
CA ASP A 96 -33.06 -4.97 0.74
C ASP A 96 -32.73 -5.81 1.97
N ASP A 97 -32.55 -7.12 1.81
CA ASP A 97 -32.22 -8.07 2.86
C ASP A 97 -30.75 -8.03 3.32
N LEU A 98 -29.88 -7.41 2.53
CA LEU A 98 -28.45 -7.24 2.85
C LEU A 98 -28.12 -5.83 3.32
N ARG A 99 -29.08 -4.89 3.22
CA ARG A 99 -28.87 -3.51 3.65
C ARG A 99 -28.68 -3.43 5.15
N PRO A 100 -27.61 -2.77 5.66
CA PRO A 100 -27.37 -2.62 7.08
C PRO A 100 -28.55 -1.93 7.79
N GLN A 101 -28.79 -2.32 9.04
CA GLN A 101 -29.69 -1.55 9.87
C GLN A 101 -29.13 -0.14 10.11
N PRO A 102 -29.97 0.88 10.07
CA PRO A 102 -29.51 2.23 10.38
C PRO A 102 -28.98 2.30 11.80
N TYR A 103 -27.92 3.03 11.99
CA TYR A 103 -27.23 3.33 13.24
C TYR A 103 -26.98 2.17 14.22
N GLN A 104 -25.70 1.89 14.39
CA GLN A 104 -25.18 1.08 15.50
C GLN A 104 -24.84 2.05 16.64
N ASP A 105 -25.87 2.46 17.41
CA ASP A 105 -25.75 3.51 18.43
C ASP A 105 -25.31 3.00 19.81
N LYS A 106 -25.25 1.68 20.02
CA LYS A 106 -24.79 1.10 21.26
C LYS A 106 -23.29 0.82 21.21
N PRO A 107 -22.48 1.57 21.98
CA PRO A 107 -21.06 1.24 22.09
C PRO A 107 -20.92 -0.17 22.66
N SER A 108 -19.99 -0.93 22.10
CA SER A 108 -19.61 -2.22 22.67
C SER A 108 -19.02 -2.03 24.06
N GLY A 109 -19.30 -2.94 24.99
CA GLY A 109 -18.50 -3.05 26.21
C GLY A 109 -17.08 -3.54 25.88
N SER A 110 -16.15 -3.33 26.81
CA SER A 110 -14.81 -3.94 26.69
C SER A 110 -14.94 -5.47 26.59
N LYS A 111 -14.25 -6.08 25.63
CA LYS A 111 -14.28 -7.54 25.38
C LYS A 111 -12.91 -8.06 24.97
N GLU A 112 -12.65 -9.32 25.33
CA GLU A 112 -11.49 -10.04 24.79
C GLU A 112 -11.79 -10.46 23.33
N VAL A 113 -10.85 -10.21 22.44
CA VAL A 113 -10.94 -10.52 21.01
C VAL A 113 -9.78 -11.43 20.62
N HIS A 114 -10.09 -12.59 20.05
CA HIS A 114 -9.12 -13.44 19.40
C HIS A 114 -8.74 -12.84 18.05
N THR A 115 -7.45 -12.77 17.78
CA THR A 115 -6.92 -12.19 16.54
C THR A 115 -5.91 -13.10 15.90
N SER A 116 -5.77 -12.99 14.59
CA SER A 116 -4.68 -13.61 13.84
C SER A 116 -4.19 -12.69 12.72
N ALA A 117 -2.92 -12.83 12.39
CA ALA A 117 -2.31 -12.06 11.30
C ALA A 117 -1.28 -12.91 10.56
N VAL A 118 -1.19 -12.74 9.25
CA VAL A 118 -0.21 -13.43 8.41
C VAL A 118 0.93 -12.47 8.10
N TYR A 119 2.17 -12.92 8.33
CA TYR A 119 3.39 -12.21 7.97
C TYR A 119 4.17 -13.01 6.92
N LEU A 120 4.69 -12.33 5.92
CA LEU A 120 5.59 -12.89 4.91
C LEU A 120 7.03 -12.72 5.37
N ARG A 121 7.77 -13.84 5.47
CA ARG A 121 9.19 -13.88 5.79
C ARG A 121 9.98 -14.48 4.64
N ILE A 122 11.00 -13.77 4.18
CA ILE A 122 11.93 -14.24 3.15
C ILE A 122 13.33 -14.28 3.74
N ARG A 123 13.99 -15.46 3.69
CA ARG A 123 15.39 -15.62 4.07
C ARG A 123 16.28 -15.79 2.85
N THR A 124 17.48 -15.28 2.97
CA THR A 124 18.44 -15.24 1.87
C THR A 124 19.74 -15.93 2.23
N SER A 125 20.53 -16.34 1.22
CA SER A 125 21.83 -17.02 1.35
C SER A 125 22.89 -16.22 2.14
N GLY A 126 22.67 -14.90 2.31
CA GLY A 126 23.53 -14.04 3.12
C GLY A 126 23.11 -13.95 4.59
N GLY A 127 22.14 -14.75 5.04
CA GLY A 127 21.62 -14.72 6.40
C GLY A 127 20.72 -13.49 6.68
N ILE A 128 20.38 -12.69 5.66
CA ILE A 128 19.47 -11.56 5.78
C ILE A 128 18.04 -12.07 5.65
N GLU A 129 17.20 -11.66 6.58
CA GLU A 129 15.79 -11.97 6.60
C GLU A 129 14.98 -10.69 6.41
N GLY A 130 14.00 -10.70 5.50
CA GLY A 130 12.96 -9.68 5.38
C GLY A 130 11.66 -10.17 6.00
N LEU A 131 10.93 -9.23 6.61
CA LEU A 131 9.63 -9.48 7.21
C LEU A 131 8.66 -8.36 6.82
N TYR A 132 7.48 -8.73 6.34
CA TYR A 132 6.42 -7.77 6.03
C TYR A 132 5.04 -8.33 6.38
N GLY A 133 4.18 -7.46 6.87
CA GLY A 133 2.80 -7.77 7.23
C GLY A 133 2.22 -6.80 8.25
N PRO A 134 0.98 -7.05 8.70
CA PRO A 134 0.10 -8.13 8.27
C PRO A 134 -0.28 -8.05 6.79
N ILE A 135 -0.43 -9.21 6.14
CA ILE A 135 -0.90 -9.30 4.74
C ILE A 135 -2.25 -10.02 4.64
N GLU A 136 -2.97 -9.78 3.57
CA GLU A 136 -4.25 -10.44 3.30
C GLU A 136 -4.08 -11.97 3.15
N LYS A 137 -4.89 -12.75 3.88
CA LYS A 137 -4.83 -14.22 3.83
C LYS A 137 -5.05 -14.78 2.43
N SER A 138 -5.94 -14.16 1.66
CA SER A 138 -6.20 -14.57 0.28
C SER A 138 -5.01 -14.31 -0.65
N ALA A 139 -4.30 -13.19 -0.45
CA ALA A 139 -3.06 -12.91 -1.17
C ALA A 139 -1.93 -13.86 -0.75
N ALA A 140 -1.89 -14.27 0.53
CA ALA A 140 -0.93 -15.25 1.03
C ALA A 140 -1.02 -16.60 0.30
N VAL A 141 -2.23 -17.05 -0.09
CA VAL A 141 -2.43 -18.25 -0.92
C VAL A 141 -1.72 -18.10 -2.27
N VAL A 142 -1.87 -16.96 -2.93
CA VAL A 142 -1.20 -16.68 -4.22
C VAL A 142 0.32 -16.64 -4.04
N VAL A 143 0.83 -16.02 -2.97
CA VAL A 143 2.27 -16.03 -2.67
C VAL A 143 2.77 -17.47 -2.57
N GLN A 144 2.07 -18.32 -1.83
CA GLN A 144 2.46 -19.72 -1.59
C GLN A 144 2.44 -20.56 -2.86
N GLN A 145 1.37 -20.46 -3.64
CA GLN A 145 1.11 -21.36 -4.78
C GLN A 145 1.80 -20.90 -6.07
N ASP A 146 1.73 -19.60 -6.37
CA ASP A 146 2.17 -19.06 -7.65
C ASP A 146 3.55 -18.40 -7.58
N LEU A 147 3.82 -17.56 -6.56
CA LEU A 147 5.03 -16.74 -6.53
C LEU A 147 6.22 -17.45 -5.87
N ARG A 148 6.01 -18.17 -4.77
CA ARG A 148 7.09 -18.86 -4.04
C ARG A 148 7.92 -19.80 -4.92
N PRO A 149 7.34 -20.73 -5.70
CA PRO A 149 8.12 -21.63 -6.55
C PRO A 149 8.97 -20.90 -7.58
N PHE A 150 8.46 -19.77 -8.07
CA PHE A 150 9.10 -18.94 -9.07
C PHE A 150 10.27 -18.10 -8.53
N LEU A 151 10.19 -17.65 -7.28
CA LEU A 151 11.13 -16.71 -6.66
C LEU A 151 12.34 -17.41 -6.02
N LEU A 152 12.22 -18.68 -5.63
CA LEU A 152 13.32 -19.40 -4.98
C LEU A 152 14.59 -19.44 -5.87
N GLY A 153 15.74 -19.16 -5.24
CA GLY A 153 17.05 -19.11 -5.90
C GLY A 153 17.36 -17.80 -6.64
N LYS A 154 16.38 -16.89 -6.80
CA LYS A 154 16.58 -15.58 -7.44
C LYS A 154 17.29 -14.60 -6.51
N ASP A 155 17.87 -13.54 -7.06
CA ASP A 155 18.55 -12.49 -6.31
C ASP A 155 17.53 -11.50 -5.70
N ALA A 156 17.41 -11.48 -4.37
CA ALA A 156 16.50 -10.61 -3.64
C ALA A 156 16.80 -9.10 -3.83
N LEU A 157 18.00 -8.73 -4.26
CA LEU A 157 18.36 -7.34 -4.54
C LEU A 157 17.94 -6.89 -5.94
N ALA A 158 17.64 -7.80 -6.86
CA ALA A 158 17.21 -7.50 -8.23
C ALA A 158 15.72 -7.18 -8.33
N GLY A 159 15.21 -6.31 -7.45
CA GLY A 159 13.78 -6.10 -7.27
C GLY A 159 13.02 -5.59 -8.49
N GLU A 160 13.64 -4.79 -9.36
CA GLU A 160 13.00 -4.37 -10.61
C GLU A 160 12.70 -5.57 -11.52
N ALA A 161 13.70 -6.46 -11.67
CA ALA A 161 13.54 -7.67 -12.45
C ALA A 161 12.49 -8.61 -11.84
N LEU A 162 12.54 -8.79 -10.50
CA LEU A 162 11.58 -9.66 -9.79
C LEU A 162 10.16 -9.13 -9.91
N TRP A 163 9.97 -7.80 -9.77
CA TRP A 163 8.66 -7.19 -9.92
C TRP A 163 8.09 -7.43 -11.33
N ASP A 164 8.86 -7.14 -12.38
CA ASP A 164 8.44 -7.32 -13.78
C ASP A 164 8.17 -8.80 -14.10
N GLU A 165 9.02 -9.70 -13.61
CA GLU A 165 8.83 -11.13 -13.76
C GLU A 165 7.57 -11.63 -13.06
N MET A 166 7.29 -11.23 -11.81
CA MET A 166 6.04 -11.56 -11.11
C MET A 166 4.81 -11.05 -11.87
N TYR A 167 4.85 -9.81 -12.32
CA TYR A 167 3.76 -9.20 -13.09
C TYR A 167 3.49 -9.93 -14.42
N ARG A 168 4.53 -10.50 -15.05
CA ARG A 168 4.41 -11.25 -16.31
C ARG A 168 4.15 -12.73 -16.12
N SER A 169 4.39 -13.28 -14.94
CA SER A 169 4.32 -14.72 -14.67
C SER A 169 2.95 -15.32 -14.96
N ASN A 170 1.88 -14.54 -14.71
CA ASN A 170 0.52 -14.97 -14.96
C ASN A 170 -0.22 -13.94 -15.84
N ARG A 171 -0.56 -14.34 -17.08
CA ARG A 171 -1.24 -13.46 -18.05
C ARG A 171 -2.70 -13.16 -17.70
N HIS A 172 -3.30 -13.88 -16.76
CA HIS A 172 -4.69 -13.74 -16.34
C HIS A 172 -4.86 -12.92 -15.06
N SER A 173 -3.76 -12.59 -14.35
CA SER A 173 -3.82 -12.09 -12.99
C SER A 173 -2.91 -10.88 -12.82
N ARG A 174 -3.40 -9.71 -13.22
CA ARG A 174 -2.70 -8.43 -13.06
C ARG A 174 -3.47 -7.45 -12.18
N ASP A 175 -4.51 -7.95 -11.52
CA ASP A 175 -5.41 -7.21 -10.66
C ASP A 175 -5.70 -8.01 -9.39
N GLY A 176 -6.38 -7.40 -8.41
CA GLY A 176 -6.90 -8.04 -7.23
C GLY A 176 -5.85 -8.80 -6.43
N LEU A 177 -6.20 -10.00 -5.99
CA LEU A 177 -5.37 -10.80 -5.08
C LEU A 177 -3.96 -11.11 -5.61
N PHE A 178 -3.80 -11.21 -6.92
CA PHE A 178 -2.46 -11.47 -7.49
C PHE A 178 -1.57 -10.24 -7.36
N MET A 179 -2.11 -9.04 -7.59
CA MET A 179 -1.36 -7.80 -7.39
C MET A 179 -1.08 -7.55 -5.91
N MET A 180 -2.01 -7.88 -5.00
CA MET A 180 -1.77 -7.85 -3.56
C MET A 180 -0.63 -8.80 -3.15
N ALA A 181 -0.55 -9.98 -3.77
CA ALA A 181 0.54 -10.92 -3.54
C ALA A 181 1.90 -10.37 -4.03
N ILE A 182 1.92 -9.72 -5.21
CA ILE A 182 3.10 -9.00 -5.70
C ILE A 182 3.49 -7.89 -4.71
N SER A 183 2.52 -7.14 -4.18
CA SER A 183 2.77 -6.09 -3.18
C SER A 183 3.45 -6.64 -1.93
N ALA A 184 2.95 -7.75 -1.39
CA ALA A 184 3.52 -8.39 -0.20
C ALA A 184 4.97 -8.80 -0.43
N VAL A 185 5.27 -9.39 -1.60
CA VAL A 185 6.65 -9.79 -1.95
C VAL A 185 7.53 -8.57 -2.18
N ASP A 186 7.09 -7.57 -2.96
CA ASP A 186 7.86 -6.35 -3.23
C ASP A 186 8.21 -5.61 -1.94
N ASN A 187 7.24 -5.43 -1.05
CA ASN A 187 7.47 -4.79 0.25
C ASN A 187 8.48 -5.61 1.08
N THR A 188 8.38 -6.94 1.13
CA THR A 188 9.38 -7.77 1.83
C THR A 188 10.78 -7.64 1.21
N LEU A 189 10.89 -7.53 -0.10
CA LEU A 189 12.17 -7.28 -0.78
C LEU A 189 12.74 -5.89 -0.47
N TRP A 190 11.90 -4.88 -0.28
CA TRP A 190 12.34 -3.57 0.21
C TRP A 190 12.83 -3.63 1.66
N ASP A 191 12.19 -4.42 2.53
CA ASP A 191 12.69 -4.67 3.89
C ASP A 191 14.08 -5.35 3.86
N ILE A 192 14.26 -6.39 3.01
CA ILE A 192 15.57 -7.02 2.79
C ILE A 192 16.63 -6.00 2.39
N ARG A 193 16.33 -5.12 1.43
CA ARG A 193 17.28 -4.09 0.98
C ARG A 193 17.65 -3.14 2.11
N GLY A 194 16.65 -2.66 2.87
CA GLY A 194 16.89 -1.81 4.01
C GLY A 194 17.78 -2.49 5.06
N ARG A 195 17.55 -3.76 5.34
CA ARG A 195 18.36 -4.58 6.25
C ARG A 195 19.76 -4.88 5.68
N TYR A 196 19.86 -5.12 4.38
CA TYR A 196 21.16 -5.32 3.73
C TYR A 196 22.04 -4.08 3.78
N TYR A 197 21.48 -2.89 3.51
CA TYR A 197 22.21 -1.63 3.58
C TYR A 197 22.22 -0.99 4.97
N GLN A 198 21.57 -1.60 5.98
CA GLN A 198 21.45 -1.12 7.35
C GLN A 198 20.85 0.30 7.46
N VAL A 199 19.81 0.56 6.66
CA VAL A 199 19.08 1.84 6.66
C VAL A 199 17.57 1.61 6.57
N PRO A 200 16.75 2.54 7.08
CA PRO A 200 15.32 2.54 6.83
C PRO A 200 14.99 2.65 5.33
N VAL A 201 13.87 2.06 4.88
CA VAL A 201 13.48 2.07 3.46
C VAL A 201 13.40 3.49 2.90
N TYR A 202 12.85 4.47 3.63
CA TYR A 202 12.78 5.86 3.13
C TYR A 202 14.15 6.44 2.76
N ARG A 203 15.24 6.00 3.39
CA ARG A 203 16.61 6.41 3.01
C ARG A 203 17.04 5.87 1.66
N LEU A 204 16.65 4.63 1.35
CA LEU A 204 16.91 4.04 0.03
C LEU A 204 16.10 4.75 -1.07
N LEU A 205 14.95 5.32 -0.70
CA LEU A 205 14.08 6.08 -1.59
C LEU A 205 14.50 7.55 -1.75
N GLY A 206 15.62 7.97 -1.13
CA GLY A 206 16.15 9.33 -1.24
C GLY A 206 15.65 10.31 -0.16
N GLY A 207 14.85 9.85 0.81
CA GLY A 207 14.33 10.66 1.90
C GLY A 207 15.28 10.81 3.10
N PRO A 208 14.84 11.47 4.17
CA PRO A 208 13.50 12.01 4.33
C PRO A 208 13.33 13.42 3.75
N THR A 209 12.12 13.73 3.31
CA THR A 209 11.71 15.09 2.92
C THR A 209 11.03 15.83 4.09
N ARG A 210 10.66 15.10 5.15
CA ARG A 210 10.01 15.59 6.38
C ARG A 210 10.41 14.73 7.57
N SER A 211 10.26 15.25 8.79
CA SER A 211 10.65 14.56 10.04
C SER A 211 9.54 13.65 10.59
N SER A 212 8.30 13.84 10.17
CA SER A 212 7.13 13.04 10.52
C SER A 212 6.11 13.11 9.40
N VAL A 213 5.18 12.16 9.37
CA VAL A 213 4.06 12.13 8.40
C VAL A 213 2.80 12.59 9.11
N GLU A 214 2.14 13.63 8.57
CA GLU A 214 0.82 14.05 9.01
C GLU A 214 -0.22 13.04 8.52
N MET A 215 -1.17 12.69 9.41
CA MET A 215 -2.21 11.71 9.16
C MET A 215 -3.59 12.34 9.25
N TYR A 216 -4.53 11.87 8.44
CA TYR A 216 -5.93 12.17 8.67
C TYR A 216 -6.61 11.03 9.44
N ALA A 217 -7.61 11.39 10.27
CA ALA A 217 -8.42 10.40 10.97
C ALA A 217 -9.47 9.80 10.03
N SER A 218 -9.42 8.49 9.82
CA SER A 218 -10.43 7.73 9.08
C SER A 218 -11.36 7.05 10.07
N CYS A 219 -12.64 7.44 10.06
CA CYS A 219 -13.63 7.18 11.12
C CYS A 219 -14.54 5.99 10.83
N LEU A 220 -14.03 4.95 10.14
CA LEU A 220 -14.80 3.72 9.88
C LEU A 220 -15.23 3.05 11.18
N GLY A 221 -16.51 2.68 11.27
CA GLY A 221 -17.06 1.96 12.41
C GLY A 221 -17.54 2.84 13.56
N PHE A 222 -17.40 4.18 13.50
CA PHE A 222 -18.01 5.08 14.48
C PHE A 222 -19.48 5.33 14.18
N SER A 223 -20.28 5.55 15.24
CA SER A 223 -21.68 5.88 15.12
C SER A 223 -21.90 7.17 14.31
N LEU A 224 -22.95 7.19 13.49
CA LEU A 224 -23.40 8.35 12.72
C LEU A 224 -24.54 9.12 13.42
N GLU A 225 -24.89 8.76 14.66
CA GLU A 225 -25.83 9.50 15.46
C GLU A 225 -25.30 10.93 15.74
N PRO A 226 -26.13 11.98 15.61
CA PRO A 226 -25.70 13.37 15.68
C PRO A 226 -24.79 13.71 16.86
N GLU A 227 -25.15 13.30 18.06
CA GLU A 227 -24.37 13.60 19.27
C GLU A 227 -23.09 12.76 19.37
N ALA A 228 -23.11 11.52 18.90
CA ALA A 228 -21.92 10.68 18.82
C ALA A 228 -20.92 11.27 17.81
N VAL A 229 -21.39 11.72 16.64
CA VAL A 229 -20.58 12.41 15.62
C VAL A 229 -19.92 13.66 16.22
N ARG A 230 -20.69 14.55 16.86
CA ARG A 230 -20.16 15.78 17.49
C ARG A 230 -19.06 15.46 18.50
N THR A 231 -19.35 14.51 19.40
CA THR A 231 -18.42 14.10 20.45
C THR A 231 -17.12 13.56 19.88
N ARG A 232 -17.22 12.64 18.93
CA ARG A 232 -16.04 12.01 18.30
C ARG A 232 -15.24 13.00 17.47
N ALA A 233 -15.92 13.83 16.66
CA ALA A 233 -15.25 14.82 15.83
C ALA A 233 -14.45 15.84 16.65
N LEU A 234 -15.00 16.31 17.77
CA LEU A 234 -14.29 17.20 18.70
C LEU A 234 -13.13 16.49 19.43
N ALA A 235 -13.26 15.19 19.75
CA ALA A 235 -12.18 14.43 20.34
C ALA A 235 -10.99 14.35 19.38
N LEU A 236 -11.22 13.95 18.14
CA LEU A 236 -10.18 13.88 17.10
C LEU A 236 -9.54 15.25 16.82
N LYS A 237 -10.33 16.33 16.80
CA LYS A 237 -9.77 17.67 16.66
C LYS A 237 -8.83 18.03 17.84
N ARG A 238 -9.18 17.65 19.08
CA ARG A 238 -8.31 17.85 20.26
C ARG A 238 -7.04 17.00 20.22
N GLU A 239 -7.09 15.81 19.57
CA GLU A 239 -5.93 14.97 19.30
C GLU A 239 -5.03 15.52 18.19
N GLY A 240 -5.42 16.62 17.54
CA GLY A 240 -4.62 17.32 16.53
C GLY A 240 -5.00 17.02 15.09
N PHE A 241 -5.97 16.16 14.83
CA PHE A 241 -6.39 15.85 13.46
C PHE A 241 -7.08 17.04 12.81
N ARG A 242 -6.40 17.62 11.82
CA ARG A 242 -6.95 18.71 10.98
C ARG A 242 -7.80 18.18 9.83
N TYR A 243 -7.71 16.89 9.52
CA TYR A 243 -8.39 16.18 8.46
C TYR A 243 -9.14 15.01 9.06
N GLN A 244 -10.43 14.88 8.74
CA GLN A 244 -11.27 13.78 9.23
C GLN A 244 -12.12 13.22 8.10
N LYS A 245 -11.99 11.91 7.83
CA LYS A 245 -12.80 11.18 6.87
C LYS A 245 -13.90 10.40 7.58
N TRP A 246 -15.14 10.63 7.16
CA TRP A 246 -16.33 9.98 7.69
C TRP A 246 -17.00 9.15 6.61
N PHE A 247 -17.65 8.07 7.00
CA PHE A 247 -18.27 7.13 6.08
C PHE A 247 -19.76 7.40 5.95
N MET A 248 -20.27 7.29 4.71
CA MET A 248 -21.70 7.44 4.45
C MET A 248 -22.47 6.21 4.92
N GLY A 249 -23.60 6.43 5.56
CA GLY A 249 -24.45 5.35 6.09
C GLY A 249 -25.52 4.88 5.11
N TYR A 250 -25.82 5.67 4.07
CA TYR A 250 -26.97 5.46 3.20
C TYR A 250 -26.58 5.57 1.72
N GLY A 251 -27.33 4.86 0.87
CA GLY A 251 -27.20 4.88 -0.58
C GLY A 251 -28.55 5.01 -1.29
N PRO A 252 -28.58 4.82 -2.63
CA PRO A 252 -29.80 4.98 -3.44
C PRO A 252 -30.99 4.16 -2.93
N GLY A 253 -30.75 2.94 -2.45
CA GLY A 253 -31.78 2.07 -1.89
C GLY A 253 -32.43 2.55 -0.59
N SER A 254 -31.86 3.57 0.07
CA SER A 254 -32.38 4.14 1.32
C SER A 254 -33.39 5.28 1.10
N GLY A 255 -33.64 5.66 -0.15
CA GLY A 255 -34.60 6.67 -0.54
C GLY A 255 -34.26 8.09 -0.03
N PRO A 256 -35.24 9.03 -0.11
CA PRO A 256 -35.00 10.42 0.26
C PRO A 256 -34.60 10.64 1.73
N GLU A 257 -35.10 9.80 2.64
CA GLU A 257 -34.72 9.91 4.06
C GLU A 257 -33.22 9.60 4.27
N GLY A 258 -32.69 8.57 3.60
CA GLY A 258 -31.26 8.26 3.64
C GLY A 258 -30.39 9.39 3.07
N MET A 259 -30.82 10.00 1.97
CA MET A 259 -30.17 11.19 1.40
C MET A 259 -30.12 12.33 2.41
N GLN A 260 -31.22 12.63 3.07
CA GLN A 260 -31.28 13.69 4.09
C GLN A 260 -30.32 13.44 5.25
N LYS A 261 -30.21 12.20 5.72
CA LYS A 261 -29.27 11.81 6.79
C LYS A 261 -27.81 11.93 6.36
N ASN A 262 -27.47 11.59 5.12
CA ASN A 262 -26.12 11.81 4.57
C ASN A 262 -25.79 13.31 4.47
N VAL A 263 -26.74 14.15 4.07
CA VAL A 263 -26.59 15.62 4.06
C VAL A 263 -26.45 16.18 5.46
N GLU A 264 -27.24 15.66 6.40
CA GLU A 264 -27.17 16.07 7.80
C GLU A 264 -25.82 15.77 8.45
N LEU A 265 -25.21 14.62 8.16
CA LEU A 265 -23.86 14.27 8.62
C LEU A 265 -22.84 15.36 8.23
N VAL A 266 -22.86 15.79 6.98
CA VAL A 266 -21.97 16.86 6.48
C VAL A 266 -22.19 18.17 7.23
N ARG A 267 -23.45 18.56 7.40
CA ARG A 267 -23.85 19.77 8.12
C ARG A 267 -23.35 19.73 9.57
N ILE A 268 -23.62 18.63 10.29
CA ILE A 268 -23.22 18.46 11.68
C ILE A 268 -21.71 18.58 11.84
N LEU A 269 -20.95 17.93 10.98
CA LEU A 269 -19.49 17.98 11.03
C LEU A 269 -18.95 19.37 10.78
N ARG A 270 -19.46 20.10 9.77
CA ARG A 270 -19.02 21.47 9.48
C ARG A 270 -19.37 22.42 10.60
N GLU A 271 -20.60 22.36 11.15
CA GLU A 271 -21.01 23.16 12.30
C GLU A 271 -20.17 22.87 13.56
N THR A 272 -19.80 21.61 13.77
CA THR A 272 -19.05 21.19 14.96
C THR A 272 -17.57 21.56 14.87
N LEU A 273 -16.97 21.35 13.72
CA LEU A 273 -15.52 21.47 13.51
C LEU A 273 -15.09 22.88 13.07
N GLY A 274 -16.01 23.67 12.52
CA GLY A 274 -15.70 24.97 11.91
C GLY A 274 -14.91 24.82 10.60
N GLU A 275 -14.32 25.92 10.15
CA GLU A 275 -13.65 26.01 8.84
C GLU A 275 -12.19 25.52 8.87
N ASP A 276 -11.59 25.36 10.05
CA ASP A 276 -10.18 25.00 10.23
C ASP A 276 -9.91 23.49 10.12
N THR A 277 -10.97 22.69 10.01
CA THR A 277 -10.86 21.23 9.85
C THR A 277 -11.39 20.82 8.48
N GLU A 278 -10.61 20.09 7.74
CA GLU A 278 -11.01 19.52 6.47
C GLU A 278 -11.82 18.25 6.72
N ILE A 279 -13.00 18.18 6.12
CA ILE A 279 -13.92 17.04 6.25
C ILE A 279 -14.02 16.29 4.92
N MET A 280 -13.80 15.01 4.96
CA MET A 280 -13.82 14.10 3.83
C MET A 280 -14.90 13.05 4.04
N PHE A 281 -15.42 12.52 2.95
CA PHE A 281 -16.48 11.52 2.98
C PHE A 281 -16.17 10.36 2.07
N ASP A 282 -16.61 9.17 2.48
CA ASP A 282 -16.38 7.92 1.78
C ASP A 282 -17.73 7.21 1.58
N ALA A 283 -18.05 6.90 0.33
CA ALA A 283 -19.28 6.20 -0.05
C ALA A 283 -19.05 4.71 -0.36
N TYR A 284 -17.82 4.22 -0.21
CA TYR A 284 -17.46 2.80 -0.27
C TYR A 284 -18.05 2.06 -1.49
N SER A 285 -18.01 2.70 -2.64
CA SER A 285 -18.59 2.22 -3.91
C SER A 285 -20.10 1.89 -3.86
N GLY A 286 -20.80 2.35 -2.82
CA GLY A 286 -22.22 2.02 -2.59
C GLY A 286 -23.21 2.95 -3.27
N TRP A 287 -22.74 3.95 -4.04
CA TRP A 287 -23.58 4.91 -4.74
C TRP A 287 -23.55 4.70 -6.26
N ASP A 288 -24.40 5.46 -6.95
CA ASP A 288 -24.31 5.70 -8.37
C ASP A 288 -24.04 7.19 -8.67
N GLN A 289 -23.79 7.50 -9.93
CA GLN A 289 -23.45 8.85 -10.36
C GLN A 289 -24.54 9.87 -10.03
N ASP A 290 -25.79 9.53 -10.22
CA ASP A 290 -26.91 10.47 -10.05
C ASP A 290 -27.11 10.79 -8.56
N TYR A 291 -27.08 9.78 -7.71
CA TYR A 291 -27.12 9.94 -6.26
C TYR A 291 -25.95 10.78 -5.74
N ALA A 292 -24.75 10.51 -6.21
CA ALA A 292 -23.55 11.26 -5.82
C ALA A 292 -23.66 12.74 -6.21
N LEU A 293 -24.16 13.06 -7.40
CA LEU A 293 -24.36 14.44 -7.85
C LEU A 293 -25.49 15.14 -7.09
N GLU A 294 -26.57 14.45 -6.79
CA GLU A 294 -27.66 14.99 -5.97
C GLU A 294 -27.16 15.34 -4.56
N TRP A 295 -26.39 14.44 -3.93
CA TRP A 295 -25.76 14.70 -2.65
C TRP A 295 -24.79 15.89 -2.73
N ALA A 296 -23.92 15.90 -3.72
CA ALA A 296 -22.91 16.95 -3.88
C ALA A 296 -23.54 18.34 -3.94
N HIS A 297 -24.58 18.53 -4.77
CA HIS A 297 -25.30 19.81 -4.90
C HIS A 297 -25.90 20.29 -3.57
N GLN A 298 -26.34 19.36 -2.70
CA GLN A 298 -26.91 19.74 -1.39
C GLN A 298 -25.84 20.14 -0.37
N VAL A 299 -24.60 19.62 -0.51
CA VAL A 299 -23.53 19.78 0.51
C VAL A 299 -22.38 20.68 0.07
N GLU A 300 -22.26 21.12 -1.19
CA GLU A 300 -21.20 22.01 -1.68
C GLU A 300 -20.98 23.24 -0.78
N LYS A 301 -22.05 23.82 -0.25
CA LYS A 301 -21.99 24.96 0.67
C LYS A 301 -21.22 24.69 1.97
N TYR A 302 -21.07 23.42 2.35
CA TYR A 302 -20.29 22.98 3.51
C TYR A 302 -18.82 22.67 3.17
N ARG A 303 -18.45 22.76 1.88
CA ARG A 303 -17.10 22.56 1.36
C ARG A 303 -16.44 21.26 1.82
N PRO A 304 -16.98 20.07 1.48
CA PRO A 304 -16.27 18.82 1.68
C PRO A 304 -14.90 18.87 0.99
N HIS A 305 -13.87 18.33 1.64
CA HIS A 305 -12.53 18.28 1.08
C HIS A 305 -12.44 17.28 -0.07
N TRP A 306 -13.16 16.14 0.02
CA TRP A 306 -13.46 15.23 -1.09
C TRP A 306 -14.64 14.32 -0.80
N ILE A 307 -15.16 13.69 -1.84
CA ILE A 307 -15.95 12.46 -1.81
C ILE A 307 -15.15 11.32 -2.42
N GLU A 308 -15.04 10.21 -1.70
CA GLU A 308 -14.26 9.02 -2.03
C GLU A 308 -15.17 7.90 -2.47
N GLU A 309 -14.73 7.13 -3.48
CA GLU A 309 -15.40 5.94 -3.97
C GLU A 309 -16.92 6.06 -4.12
N ALA A 310 -17.37 7.15 -4.73
CA ALA A 310 -18.81 7.40 -4.88
C ALA A 310 -19.50 6.32 -5.74
N THR A 311 -18.78 5.64 -6.64
CA THR A 311 -19.31 4.54 -7.46
C THR A 311 -18.24 3.49 -7.72
N HIS A 312 -18.63 2.38 -8.35
CA HIS A 312 -17.73 1.27 -8.68
C HIS A 312 -16.50 1.72 -9.48
N PRO A 313 -15.31 1.16 -9.20
CA PRO A 313 -14.05 1.59 -9.83
C PRO A 313 -14.00 1.35 -11.34
N GLU A 314 -14.83 0.49 -11.93
CA GLU A 314 -14.87 0.28 -13.38
C GLU A 314 -15.54 1.42 -14.15
N LYS A 315 -16.21 2.35 -13.46
CA LYS A 315 -17.02 3.42 -14.10
C LYS A 315 -16.25 4.73 -14.24
N ILE A 316 -15.14 4.72 -14.98
CA ILE A 316 -14.25 5.88 -15.18
C ILE A 316 -15.01 7.11 -15.67
N GLU A 317 -15.95 6.92 -16.63
CA GLU A 317 -16.74 7.99 -17.20
C GLU A 317 -17.64 8.66 -16.17
N SER A 318 -18.18 7.90 -15.20
CA SER A 318 -18.97 8.45 -14.10
C SER A 318 -18.13 9.31 -13.19
N PHE A 319 -16.91 8.88 -12.80
CA PHE A 319 -15.96 9.69 -12.04
C PHE A 319 -15.62 10.99 -12.80
N ALA A 320 -15.33 10.91 -14.09
CA ALA A 320 -15.05 12.06 -14.92
C ALA A 320 -16.26 13.01 -15.05
N ALA A 321 -17.49 12.48 -15.13
CA ALA A 321 -18.71 13.27 -15.16
C ALA A 321 -18.94 13.97 -13.80
N MET A 322 -18.80 13.26 -12.69
CA MET A 322 -18.90 13.84 -11.35
C MET A 322 -17.89 14.97 -11.16
N ARG A 323 -16.60 14.75 -11.47
CA ARG A 323 -15.57 15.79 -11.32
C ARG A 323 -15.85 17.06 -12.11
N ARG A 324 -16.54 16.97 -13.28
CA ARG A 324 -16.93 18.14 -14.08
C ARG A 324 -18.18 18.84 -13.57
N SER A 325 -19.00 18.17 -12.75
CA SER A 325 -20.35 18.61 -12.38
C SER A 325 -20.46 19.12 -10.95
N THR A 326 -19.41 19.00 -10.13
CA THR A 326 -19.37 19.52 -8.76
C THR A 326 -18.04 20.20 -8.46
N THR A 327 -18.05 21.10 -7.47
CA THR A 327 -16.84 21.73 -6.92
C THR A 327 -16.14 20.86 -5.89
N ILE A 328 -16.79 19.78 -5.43
CA ILE A 328 -16.21 18.83 -4.47
C ILE A 328 -15.17 17.96 -5.17
N PRO A 329 -13.92 17.92 -4.69
CA PRO A 329 -12.90 17.03 -5.23
C PRO A 329 -13.33 15.55 -5.18
N ILE A 330 -12.98 14.79 -6.21
CA ILE A 330 -13.28 13.37 -6.33
C ILE A 330 -12.02 12.57 -6.01
N ALA A 331 -12.11 11.65 -5.05
CA ALA A 331 -11.04 10.76 -4.64
C ALA A 331 -11.41 9.30 -4.92
N SER A 332 -10.44 8.50 -5.29
CA SER A 332 -10.54 7.05 -5.41
C SER A 332 -9.16 6.44 -5.66
N GLY A 333 -9.07 5.12 -5.62
CA GLY A 333 -7.89 4.42 -6.07
C GLY A 333 -7.35 3.36 -5.15
N GLU A 334 -7.94 3.10 -4.00
CA GLU A 334 -7.53 1.99 -3.15
C GLU A 334 -7.64 0.65 -3.89
N HIS A 335 -8.64 0.48 -4.75
CA HIS A 335 -8.85 -0.69 -5.60
C HIS A 335 -8.20 -0.58 -6.99
N PHE A 336 -7.18 0.28 -7.17
CA PHE A 336 -6.46 0.37 -8.45
C PHE A 336 -5.19 -0.48 -8.41
N TYR A 337 -5.04 -1.33 -9.42
CA TYR A 337 -3.97 -2.30 -9.52
C TYR A 337 -2.96 -1.90 -10.58
N GLY A 338 -1.97 -1.10 -10.13
CA GLY A 338 -0.88 -0.64 -10.98
C GLY A 338 -1.10 0.70 -11.67
N ARG A 339 0.00 1.26 -12.17
CA ARG A 339 0.07 2.60 -12.80
C ARG A 339 -0.78 2.75 -14.06
N TRP A 340 -1.04 1.64 -14.78
CA TRP A 340 -1.81 1.69 -16.04
C TRP A 340 -3.28 2.01 -15.81
N GLU A 341 -3.85 1.52 -14.75
CA GLU A 341 -5.22 1.84 -14.37
C GLU A 341 -5.30 3.28 -13.90
N VAL A 342 -4.40 3.70 -13.01
CA VAL A 342 -4.30 5.09 -12.54
C VAL A 342 -4.18 6.04 -13.73
N GLU A 343 -3.30 5.76 -14.70
CA GLU A 343 -3.11 6.61 -15.88
C GLU A 343 -4.40 6.78 -16.68
N ARG A 344 -5.21 5.73 -16.85
CA ARG A 344 -6.51 5.84 -17.55
C ARG A 344 -7.45 6.82 -16.85
N TYR A 345 -7.50 6.79 -15.52
CA TYR A 345 -8.30 7.73 -14.73
C TYR A 345 -7.82 9.17 -14.84
N LEU A 346 -6.51 9.35 -14.79
CA LEU A 346 -5.90 10.69 -14.90
C LEU A 346 -6.10 11.29 -16.29
N GLN A 347 -5.92 10.51 -17.35
CA GLN A 347 -6.20 10.94 -18.74
C GLN A 347 -7.67 11.31 -18.97
N ALA A 348 -8.59 10.59 -18.34
CA ALA A 348 -10.02 10.91 -18.38
C ALA A 348 -10.39 12.17 -17.57
N GLY A 349 -9.45 12.72 -16.80
CA GLY A 349 -9.72 13.82 -15.87
C GLY A 349 -10.71 13.43 -14.79
N ALA A 350 -10.66 12.16 -14.31
CA ALA A 350 -11.67 11.59 -13.44
C ALA A 350 -11.42 11.85 -11.95
N LEU A 351 -10.17 12.10 -11.54
CA LEU A 351 -9.79 12.21 -10.13
C LEU A 351 -9.15 13.56 -9.78
N SER A 352 -9.35 13.98 -8.55
CA SER A 352 -8.65 15.08 -7.87
C SER A 352 -7.62 14.55 -6.87
N VAL A 353 -7.77 13.31 -6.38
CA VAL A 353 -6.86 12.62 -5.46
C VAL A 353 -6.80 11.15 -5.86
N VAL A 354 -5.59 10.57 -5.91
CA VAL A 354 -5.36 9.14 -6.08
C VAL A 354 -5.05 8.51 -4.72
N GLN A 355 -5.71 7.40 -4.39
CA GLN A 355 -5.58 6.75 -3.09
C GLN A 355 -5.01 5.33 -3.17
N ALA A 356 -4.18 5.06 -4.19
CA ALA A 356 -3.57 3.73 -4.38
C ALA A 356 -2.83 3.26 -3.13
N ASP A 357 -3.10 2.01 -2.73
CA ASP A 357 -2.56 1.39 -1.52
C ASP A 357 -1.27 0.61 -1.84
N PRO A 358 -0.15 0.83 -1.13
CA PRO A 358 1.10 0.10 -1.36
C PRO A 358 1.03 -1.39 -1.03
N GLU A 359 -0.04 -1.86 -0.39
CA GLU A 359 -0.28 -3.28 -0.15
C GLU A 359 -1.14 -3.94 -1.22
N TRP A 360 -1.80 -3.13 -2.07
CA TRP A 360 -2.72 -3.64 -3.09
C TRP A 360 -2.26 -3.32 -4.51
N CYS A 361 -1.70 -2.15 -4.74
CA CYS A 361 -1.41 -1.65 -6.09
C CYS A 361 -0.16 -2.26 -6.77
N GLY A 362 0.62 -3.10 -6.09
CA GLY A 362 1.87 -3.67 -6.60
C GLY A 362 3.11 -3.35 -5.76
N GLY A 363 2.93 -2.91 -4.51
CA GLY A 363 3.99 -2.66 -3.54
C GLY A 363 4.58 -1.27 -3.59
N THR A 364 5.61 -1.08 -2.78
CA THR A 364 6.40 0.16 -2.71
C THR A 364 6.90 0.60 -4.09
N SER A 365 7.42 -0.33 -4.88
CA SER A 365 7.95 -0.04 -6.22
C SER A 365 6.88 0.52 -7.15
N GLU A 366 5.68 -0.02 -7.11
CA GLU A 366 4.60 0.42 -7.99
C GLU A 366 3.97 1.74 -7.52
N LEU A 367 3.80 1.93 -6.21
CA LEU A 367 3.25 3.20 -5.71
C LEU A 367 4.18 4.40 -6.03
N LEU A 368 5.49 4.20 -6.04
CA LEU A 368 6.43 5.24 -6.50
C LEU A 368 6.24 5.59 -7.98
N ARG A 369 5.97 4.60 -8.83
CA ARG A 369 5.66 4.81 -10.24
C ARG A 369 4.32 5.52 -10.42
N ILE A 370 3.30 5.12 -9.64
CA ILE A 370 2.00 5.81 -9.60
C ILE A 370 2.19 7.27 -9.20
N GLY A 371 2.98 7.55 -8.17
CA GLY A 371 3.30 8.91 -7.76
C GLY A 371 3.97 9.73 -8.88
N THR A 372 4.87 9.11 -9.64
CA THR A 372 5.50 9.75 -10.81
C THR A 372 4.46 10.08 -11.88
N VAL A 373 3.57 9.14 -12.22
CA VAL A 373 2.50 9.35 -13.20
C VAL A 373 1.54 10.45 -12.72
N ALA A 374 1.08 10.39 -11.46
CA ALA A 374 0.16 11.38 -10.89
C ALA A 374 0.76 12.79 -10.88
N SER A 375 2.07 12.93 -10.65
CA SER A 375 2.77 14.21 -10.65
C SER A 375 2.79 14.92 -12.02
N LEU A 376 2.65 14.17 -13.13
CA LEU A 376 2.53 14.74 -14.48
C LEU A 376 1.17 15.42 -14.71
N HIS A 377 0.18 15.09 -13.88
CA HIS A 377 -1.18 15.63 -13.94
C HIS A 377 -1.47 16.61 -12.79
N ASP A 378 -0.45 16.95 -11.96
CA ASP A 378 -0.61 17.76 -10.74
C ASP A 378 -1.64 17.19 -9.74
N ILE A 379 -1.81 15.86 -9.72
CA ILE A 379 -2.73 15.16 -8.83
C ILE A 379 -1.95 14.54 -7.66
N PRO A 380 -2.33 14.84 -6.40
CA PRO A 380 -1.70 14.23 -5.24
C PRO A 380 -2.09 12.75 -5.10
N VAL A 381 -1.16 11.98 -4.53
CA VAL A 381 -1.37 10.60 -4.08
C VAL A 381 -1.41 10.59 -2.56
N ILE A 382 -2.53 10.20 -2.00
CA ILE A 382 -2.73 10.04 -0.55
C ILE A 382 -3.05 8.57 -0.33
N PRO A 383 -2.05 7.74 0.02
CA PRO A 383 -2.26 6.29 0.07
C PRO A 383 -3.36 5.89 1.04
N HIS A 384 -4.24 4.96 0.63
CA HIS A 384 -5.19 4.30 1.51
C HIS A 384 -4.46 3.65 2.69
N GLY A 385 -5.07 3.68 3.85
CA GLY A 385 -4.46 3.33 5.13
C GLY A 385 -4.67 1.88 5.56
N HIS A 386 -4.72 0.90 4.64
CA HIS A 386 -4.84 -0.50 5.01
C HIS A 386 -3.70 -0.94 5.93
N SER A 387 -2.45 -0.57 5.57
CA SER A 387 -1.26 -0.65 6.42
C SER A 387 -0.40 0.60 6.26
N LEU A 388 0.35 0.94 7.29
CA LEU A 388 1.13 2.17 7.34
C LEU A 388 2.63 1.96 7.06
N HIS A 389 3.14 0.72 7.17
CA HIS A 389 4.58 0.48 7.05
C HIS A 389 5.16 1.02 5.76
N ALA A 390 4.68 0.54 4.60
CA ALA A 390 5.16 1.04 3.31
C ALA A 390 4.76 2.50 3.08
N ALA A 391 3.51 2.89 3.40
CA ALA A 391 2.98 4.22 3.19
C ALA A 391 3.81 5.30 3.88
N VAL A 392 4.15 5.16 5.17
CA VAL A 392 4.95 6.14 5.94
C VAL A 392 6.33 6.32 5.31
N HIS A 393 6.99 5.25 4.87
CA HIS A 393 8.30 5.34 4.23
C HIS A 393 8.24 6.03 2.86
N ILE A 394 7.20 5.76 2.07
CA ILE A 394 7.01 6.41 0.76
C ILE A 394 6.70 7.90 0.96
N ILE A 395 5.69 8.24 1.75
CA ILE A 395 5.27 9.62 2.01
C ILE A 395 6.45 10.46 2.53
N SER A 396 7.23 9.90 3.45
CA SER A 396 8.37 10.61 4.03
C SER A 396 9.57 10.77 3.09
N SER A 397 9.61 10.04 1.99
CA SER A 397 10.71 10.10 1.03
C SER A 397 10.41 10.95 -0.21
N GLN A 398 9.13 11.14 -0.53
CA GLN A 398 8.68 11.80 -1.75
C GLN A 398 8.32 13.27 -1.52
N SER A 399 8.13 14.02 -2.62
CA SER A 399 7.69 15.41 -2.57
C SER A 399 6.38 15.56 -1.79
N PRO A 400 6.29 16.55 -0.87
CA PRO A 400 5.04 16.88 -0.19
C PRO A 400 3.91 17.31 -1.12
N MET A 401 4.22 17.75 -2.34
CA MET A 401 3.21 18.07 -3.35
C MET A 401 2.56 16.82 -3.92
N THR A 402 3.36 15.74 -4.08
CA THR A 402 2.86 14.48 -4.63
C THR A 402 2.28 13.58 -3.55
N PHE A 403 2.93 13.51 -2.38
CA PHE A 403 2.48 12.70 -1.23
C PHE A 403 2.31 13.59 0.00
N PRO A 404 1.20 14.36 0.11
CA PRO A 404 1.05 15.36 1.17
C PRO A 404 0.73 14.75 2.54
N LEU A 405 -0.02 13.65 2.62
CA LEU A 405 -0.77 13.20 3.79
C LEU A 405 -0.85 11.67 3.80
N GLY A 406 -1.07 11.06 4.98
CA GLY A 406 -1.37 9.64 5.13
C GLY A 406 -2.73 9.40 5.77
N GLU A 407 -3.31 8.22 5.56
CA GLU A 407 -4.53 7.78 6.21
C GLU A 407 -4.24 7.03 7.50
N TYR A 408 -5.02 7.30 8.54
CA TYR A 408 -5.01 6.55 9.80
C TYR A 408 -6.41 6.05 10.13
N LEU A 409 -6.69 4.78 9.87
CA LEU A 409 -7.95 4.11 10.23
C LEU A 409 -8.01 3.95 11.76
N VAL A 410 -8.64 4.92 12.44
CA VAL A 410 -8.55 5.10 13.89
C VAL A 410 -8.91 3.82 14.66
N ASN A 411 -9.99 3.15 14.30
CA ASN A 411 -10.41 1.92 14.97
C ASN A 411 -9.51 0.72 14.64
N LYS A 412 -9.07 0.61 13.38
CA LYS A 412 -8.29 -0.54 12.91
C LYS A 412 -6.87 -0.50 13.45
N MET A 413 -6.20 0.65 13.37
CA MET A 413 -4.77 0.75 13.65
C MET A 413 -4.41 0.51 15.12
N GLN A 414 -5.33 0.68 16.06
CA GLN A 414 -5.11 0.36 17.47
C GLN A 414 -4.72 -1.10 17.69
N HIS A 415 -5.21 -2.01 16.85
CA HIS A 415 -5.04 -3.45 17.01
C HIS A 415 -4.39 -4.13 15.81
N TYR A 416 -4.29 -3.46 14.68
CA TYR A 416 -3.79 -4.05 13.44
C TYR A 416 -2.35 -4.57 13.59
N TYR A 417 -1.51 -3.84 14.33
CA TYR A 417 -0.14 -4.22 14.63
C TYR A 417 0.02 -4.91 15.99
N HIS A 418 -1.02 -5.62 16.44
CA HIS A 418 -1.02 -6.27 17.76
C HIS A 418 0.23 -7.08 18.04
N PHE A 419 0.71 -7.86 17.06
CA PHE A 419 1.86 -8.75 17.22
C PHE A 419 3.22 -8.04 17.15
N GLU A 420 3.25 -6.72 17.00
CA GLU A 420 4.49 -5.98 16.92
C GLU A 420 4.91 -5.39 18.28
N SER A 421 6.22 -5.33 18.50
CA SER A 421 6.81 -4.71 19.69
C SER A 421 6.99 -3.20 19.52
N ASN A 422 7.04 -2.73 18.28
CA ASN A 422 7.27 -1.34 17.91
C ASN A 422 6.30 -0.84 16.81
N PRO A 423 4.98 -0.94 17.05
CA PRO A 423 3.98 -0.53 16.07
C PRO A 423 4.09 0.95 15.73
N LEU A 424 3.64 1.33 14.54
CA LEU A 424 3.51 2.73 14.18
C LEU A 424 2.37 3.37 14.97
N ILE A 425 2.68 4.37 15.77
CA ILE A 425 1.72 5.05 16.64
C ILE A 425 1.58 6.50 16.17
N VAL A 426 0.33 6.96 16.10
CA VAL A 426 0.04 8.37 15.85
C VAL A 426 0.10 9.15 17.16
N ASP A 427 0.82 10.26 17.15
CA ASP A 427 0.83 11.27 18.21
C ASP A 427 0.53 12.64 17.61
N LYS A 428 -0.50 13.32 18.11
CA LYS A 428 -0.96 14.62 17.63
C LYS A 428 -1.12 14.64 16.11
N ALA A 429 -1.82 13.64 15.60
CA ALA A 429 -2.05 13.42 14.17
C ALA A 429 -0.77 13.21 13.32
N HIS A 430 0.36 12.86 13.90
CA HIS A 430 1.60 12.61 13.19
C HIS A 430 2.20 11.25 13.55
N ILE A 431 2.87 10.62 12.59
CA ILE A 431 3.69 9.43 12.81
C ILE A 431 5.16 9.81 12.65
N ALA A 432 5.95 9.55 13.70
CA ALA A 432 7.40 9.71 13.66
C ALA A 432 8.05 8.69 12.71
N LEU A 433 9.13 9.08 12.02
CA LEU A 433 9.79 8.17 11.08
C LEU A 433 10.49 7.02 11.80
N PRO A 434 10.29 5.77 11.34
CA PRO A 434 11.03 4.62 11.85
C PRO A 434 12.54 4.79 11.69
N THR A 435 13.33 4.41 12.69
CA THR A 435 14.79 4.59 12.71
C THR A 435 15.59 3.32 12.41
N GLY A 436 14.97 2.15 12.56
CA GLY A 436 15.61 0.86 12.30
C GLY A 436 15.70 0.52 10.81
N PRO A 437 16.54 -0.47 10.44
CA PRO A 437 16.70 -0.89 9.06
C PRO A 437 15.44 -1.56 8.48
N GLY A 438 15.24 -1.45 7.18
CA GLY A 438 14.05 -1.95 6.51
C GLY A 438 12.81 -1.10 6.83
N PHE A 439 11.68 -1.75 7.01
CA PHE A 439 10.46 -1.16 7.55
C PHE A 439 10.47 -1.11 9.09
N ASN A 440 11.51 -1.67 9.72
CA ASN A 440 11.65 -1.74 11.16
C ASN A 440 10.58 -2.61 11.87
N ILE A 441 9.96 -3.56 11.17
CA ILE A 441 8.99 -4.46 11.78
C ILE A 441 9.68 -5.44 12.71
N GLN A 442 9.21 -5.52 13.96
CA GLN A 442 9.69 -6.43 14.98
C GLN A 442 8.51 -7.08 15.69
N LEU A 443 8.45 -8.42 15.67
CA LEU A 443 7.40 -9.16 16.36
C LEU A 443 7.68 -9.20 17.88
N ASP A 444 6.61 -9.19 18.66
CA ASP A 444 6.63 -9.33 20.10
C ASP A 444 6.26 -10.78 20.51
N PRO A 445 7.22 -11.61 20.91
CA PRO A 445 6.94 -12.99 21.33
C PRO A 445 5.95 -13.09 22.49
N GLY A 446 5.84 -12.05 23.32
CA GLY A 446 4.93 -12.01 24.46
C GLY A 446 3.45 -11.89 24.08
N LYS A 447 3.17 -11.45 22.85
CA LYS A 447 1.80 -11.31 22.30
C LYS A 447 1.37 -12.49 21.42
N ILE A 448 2.30 -13.41 21.12
CA ILE A 448 2.06 -14.56 20.24
C ILE A 448 1.75 -15.78 21.11
N GLU A 449 0.50 -16.21 21.15
CA GLU A 449 0.08 -17.42 21.87
C GLU A 449 0.45 -18.68 21.10
N SER A 450 0.31 -18.66 19.79
CA SER A 450 0.73 -19.72 18.88
C SER A 450 1.03 -19.19 17.48
N GLN A 451 1.77 -19.99 16.71
CA GLN A 451 2.05 -19.70 15.31
C GLN A 451 1.99 -20.97 14.47
N THR A 452 1.59 -20.81 13.21
CA THR A 452 1.59 -21.88 12.22
C THR A 452 2.19 -21.38 10.92
N ILE A 453 2.65 -22.30 10.07
CA ILE A 453 3.00 -21.97 8.69
C ILE A 453 1.70 -22.03 7.89
N PHE A 454 1.28 -20.90 7.40
CA PHE A 454 0.05 -20.75 6.62
C PHE A 454 0.15 -21.55 5.32
N ALA A 455 -0.92 -22.26 4.98
CA ALA A 455 -1.01 -23.10 3.76
C ALA A 455 0.19 -24.08 3.60
N LYS A 456 0.62 -24.72 4.72
CA LYS A 456 1.57 -25.83 4.66
C LYS A 456 0.88 -27.02 3.96
N GLU A 457 1.53 -27.57 2.91
CA GLU A 457 1.07 -28.77 2.20
C GLU A 457 0.94 -29.97 3.12
#